data_4eb52efbf3b5ade37edccb035ab6e4b6
#
_entry.id   4eb52efbf3b5ade37edccb035ab6e4b6
#
_cell.length_a   1.000
_cell.length_b   1.000
_cell.length_c   1.000
_cell.angle_alpha   90.00
_cell.angle_beta   90.00
_cell.angle_gamma   90.00
#
_symmetry.space_group_name_H-M   'P 1'
#
loop_
_entity.id
_entity.type
_entity.pdbx_description
1 polymer ?
#
loop_
_entity_poly.entity_id
_entity_poly.type
_entity_poly.pdbx_seq_one_letter_code
_entity_poly.pdbx_strand_id
1 'polypeptide(L)'
;GIILIMDIRHPFQKADQEFLAWCRQYHLPVQLLLNKADKLSRNQGLNVLSASKKELINLELLNEPLLFSAKTHDGVEQLTRNILSWVESA
;
A
#
# COMPACT_ATOMS: atom_id res chain seq x y z
N GLY A 1 0.33 0.05 -13.64
CA GLY A 1 0.05 0.05 -12.22
C GLY A 1 0.27 1.40 -11.57
N ILE A 2 -0.35 1.58 -10.45
CA ILE A 2 -0.30 2.82 -9.67
C ILE A 2 0.26 2.52 -8.29
N ILE A 3 1.14 3.40 -7.80
CA ILE A 3 1.66 3.30 -6.44
C ILE A 3 1.01 4.42 -5.62
N LEU A 4 0.26 4.05 -4.60
CA LEU A 4 -0.34 5.00 -3.67
C LEU A 4 0.44 4.98 -2.36
N ILE A 5 0.92 6.14 -1.95
CA ILE A 5 1.69 6.30 -0.72
C ILE A 5 0.83 6.97 0.33
N MET A 6 0.67 6.30 1.49
CA MET A 6 -0.04 6.86 2.64
C MET A 6 0.90 6.89 3.84
N ASP A 7 0.82 7.94 4.65
CA ASP A 7 1.54 7.98 5.93
C ASP A 7 0.93 6.93 6.86
N ILE A 8 1.76 6.03 7.39
CA ILE A 8 1.28 4.92 8.23
C ILE A 8 0.53 5.41 9.49
N ARG A 9 0.82 6.64 9.93
CA ARG A 9 0.16 7.21 11.12
C ARG A 9 -1.23 7.76 10.82
N HIS A 10 -1.53 8.02 9.55
CA HIS A 10 -2.80 8.63 9.11
C HIS A 10 -3.28 7.97 7.81
N PRO A 11 -3.53 6.64 7.82
CA PRO A 11 -3.90 5.93 6.60
C PRO A 11 -5.36 6.18 6.22
N PHE A 12 -5.68 5.93 4.96
CA PHE A 12 -7.05 5.96 4.44
C PHE A 12 -7.79 7.27 4.70
N GLN A 13 -7.13 8.39 4.43
CA GLN A 13 -7.81 9.68 4.45
C GLN A 13 -8.84 9.75 3.32
N LYS A 14 -9.74 10.71 3.40
CA LYS A 14 -10.83 10.82 2.43
C LYS A 14 -10.34 10.81 0.97
N ALA A 15 -9.28 11.57 0.69
CA ALA A 15 -8.70 11.63 -0.66
C ALA A 15 -8.16 10.26 -1.09
N ASP A 16 -7.55 9.51 -0.17
CA ASP A 16 -7.04 8.17 -0.46
C ASP A 16 -8.18 7.21 -0.79
N GLN A 17 -9.26 7.26 -0.02
CA GLN A 17 -10.42 6.41 -0.24
C GLN A 17 -11.08 6.70 -1.58
N GLU A 18 -11.21 7.97 -1.94
CA GLU A 18 -11.77 8.39 -3.23
C GLU A 18 -10.88 7.90 -4.38
N PHE A 19 -9.58 8.02 -4.23
CA PHE A 19 -8.62 7.57 -5.24
C PHE A 19 -8.68 6.04 -5.42
N LEU A 20 -8.74 5.29 -4.32
CA LEU A 20 -8.84 3.83 -4.38
C LEU A 20 -10.14 3.38 -5.03
N ALA A 21 -11.25 4.05 -4.75
CA ALA A 21 -12.53 3.77 -5.40
C ALA A 21 -12.45 4.00 -6.91
N TRP A 22 -11.75 5.05 -7.32
CA TRP A 22 -11.52 5.35 -8.73
C TRP A 22 -10.66 4.25 -9.39
N CYS A 23 -9.61 3.81 -8.72
CA CYS A 23 -8.76 2.72 -9.22
C CYS A 23 -9.57 1.43 -9.41
N ARG A 24 -10.45 1.11 -8.47
CA ARG A 24 -11.32 -0.05 -8.59
C ARG A 24 -12.25 0.07 -9.78
N GLN A 25 -12.86 1.23 -9.96
CA GLN A 25 -13.79 1.48 -11.06
C GLN A 25 -13.12 1.24 -12.42
N TYR A 26 -11.87 1.64 -12.57
CA TYR A 26 -11.14 1.51 -13.83
C TYR A 26 -10.24 0.28 -13.89
N HIS A 27 -10.36 -0.63 -12.92
CA HIS A 27 -9.58 -1.88 -12.86
C HIS A 27 -8.08 -1.66 -12.91
N LEU A 28 -7.60 -0.60 -12.25
CA LEU A 28 -6.17 -0.28 -12.22
C LEU A 28 -5.50 -1.02 -11.08
N PRO A 29 -4.39 -1.75 -11.34
CA PRO A 29 -3.62 -2.35 -10.26
C PRO A 29 -2.99 -1.27 -9.38
N VAL A 30 -3.12 -1.42 -8.05
CA VAL A 30 -2.60 -0.46 -7.09
C VAL A 30 -1.67 -1.16 -6.12
N GLN A 31 -0.49 -0.59 -5.91
CA GLN A 31 0.39 -0.98 -4.82
C GLN A 31 0.31 0.08 -3.75
N LEU A 32 -0.26 -0.27 -2.60
CA LEU A 32 -0.34 0.61 -1.44
C LEU A 32 0.93 0.52 -0.63
N LEU A 33 1.52 1.67 -0.32
CA LEU A 33 2.67 1.77 0.58
C LEU A 33 2.25 2.51 1.84
N LEU A 34 2.46 1.87 2.98
CA LEU A 34 2.32 2.50 4.28
C LEU A 34 3.68 3.08 4.64
N ASN A 35 3.87 4.35 4.28
CA ASN A 35 5.14 5.04 4.37
C ASN A 35 5.45 5.48 5.80
N LYS A 36 6.72 5.71 6.07
CA LYS A 36 7.24 6.10 7.39
C LYS A 36 6.98 5.03 8.46
N ALA A 37 7.08 3.77 8.06
CA ALA A 37 6.85 2.64 8.96
C ALA A 37 7.80 2.68 10.18
N ASP A 38 8.96 3.33 10.04
CA ASP A 38 9.92 3.53 11.14
C ASP A 38 9.38 4.43 12.26
N LYS A 39 8.30 5.18 12.02
CA LYS A 39 7.69 6.06 13.02
C LYS A 39 6.80 5.33 14.02
N LEU A 40 6.47 4.07 13.76
CA LEU A 40 5.68 3.22 14.65
C LEU A 40 6.53 2.05 15.15
N SER A 41 6.15 1.49 16.29
CA SER A 41 6.73 0.23 16.72
C SER A 41 6.35 -0.88 15.72
N ARG A 42 7.10 -2.00 15.76
CA ARG A 42 6.80 -3.13 14.90
C ARG A 42 5.36 -3.62 15.05
N ASN A 43 4.89 -3.75 16.31
CA ASN A 43 3.52 -4.22 16.57
C ASN A 43 2.47 -3.23 16.05
N GLN A 44 2.69 -1.94 16.25
CA GLN A 44 1.78 -0.92 15.74
C GLN A 44 1.74 -0.94 14.21
N GLY A 45 2.90 -1.06 13.57
CA GLY A 45 2.99 -1.14 12.12
C GLY A 45 2.27 -2.36 11.56
N LEU A 46 2.43 -3.52 12.19
CA LEU A 46 1.74 -4.74 11.78
C LEU A 46 0.23 -4.64 11.96
N ASN A 47 -0.23 -3.94 13.01
CA ASN A 47 -1.67 -3.71 13.21
C ASN A 47 -2.25 -2.84 12.10
N VAL A 48 -1.55 -1.77 11.70
CA VAL A 48 -1.98 -0.92 10.59
C VAL A 48 -1.97 -1.70 9.29
N LEU A 49 -0.94 -2.52 9.07
CA LEU A 49 -0.85 -3.36 7.87
C LEU A 49 -2.06 -4.31 7.77
N SER A 50 -2.41 -4.97 8.86
CA SER A 50 -3.54 -5.90 8.90
C SER A 50 -4.87 -5.19 8.65
N ALA A 51 -5.08 -4.03 9.28
CA ALA A 51 -6.29 -3.24 9.06
C ALA A 51 -6.37 -2.74 7.63
N SER A 52 -5.25 -2.32 7.05
CA SER A 52 -5.18 -1.84 5.67
C SER A 52 -5.50 -2.97 4.68
N LYS A 53 -5.02 -4.18 4.95
CA LYS A 53 -5.31 -5.35 4.13
C LYS A 53 -6.80 -5.63 4.09
N LYS A 54 -7.48 -5.56 5.23
CA LYS A 54 -8.93 -5.75 5.31
C LYS A 54 -9.67 -4.67 4.52
N GLU A 55 -9.22 -3.43 4.62
CA GLU A 55 -9.84 -2.32 3.91
C GLU A 55 -9.71 -2.49 2.39
N LEU A 56 -8.55 -2.91 1.91
CA LEU A 56 -8.34 -3.19 0.49
C LEU A 56 -9.22 -4.33 0.00
N ILE A 57 -9.38 -5.38 0.79
CA ILE A 57 -10.27 -6.49 0.45
C ILE A 57 -11.72 -6.00 0.33
N ASN A 58 -12.17 -5.16 1.26
CA ASN A 58 -13.52 -4.58 1.20
C ASN A 58 -13.73 -3.73 -0.04
N LEU A 59 -12.68 -3.09 -0.54
CA LEU A 59 -12.71 -2.32 -1.78
C LEU A 59 -12.48 -3.18 -3.02
N GLU A 60 -12.38 -4.49 -2.85
CA GLU A 60 -12.11 -5.45 -3.95
C GLU A 60 -10.77 -5.17 -4.66
N LEU A 61 -9.79 -4.64 -3.93
CA LEU A 61 -8.44 -4.42 -4.41
C LEU A 61 -7.56 -5.54 -3.85
N LEU A 62 -6.99 -6.36 -4.72
CA LEU A 62 -6.36 -7.62 -4.34
C LEU A 62 -4.87 -7.54 -4.04
N ASN A 63 -4.22 -6.43 -4.35
CA ASN A 63 -2.80 -6.28 -4.07
C ASN A 63 -2.57 -6.03 -2.58
N GLU A 64 -1.58 -6.71 -2.02
CA GLU A 64 -1.26 -6.55 -0.61
C GLU A 64 -0.54 -5.22 -0.34
N PRO A 65 -0.90 -4.54 0.77
CA PRO A 65 -0.17 -3.34 1.18
C PRO A 65 1.22 -3.70 1.69
N LEU A 66 2.14 -2.76 1.62
CA LEU A 66 3.51 -2.94 2.11
C LEU A 66 3.84 -1.90 3.17
N LEU A 67 4.52 -2.33 4.22
CA LEU A 67 5.22 -1.42 5.12
C LEU A 67 6.43 -0.88 4.38
N PHE A 68 6.63 0.44 4.42
CA PHE A 68 7.69 1.09 3.68
C PHE A 68 8.38 2.17 4.52
N SER A 69 9.69 2.23 4.43
CA SER A 69 10.47 3.29 5.04
C SER A 69 11.72 3.58 4.21
N ALA A 70 11.84 4.80 3.72
CA ALA A 70 13.06 5.24 3.04
C ALA A 70 14.25 5.30 4.01
N LYS A 71 13.99 5.48 5.30
CA LYS A 71 15.01 5.56 6.32
C LYS A 71 15.63 4.20 6.63
N THR A 72 14.82 3.15 6.76
CA THR A 72 15.28 1.80 7.10
C THR A 72 15.36 0.88 5.90
N HIS A 73 14.88 1.33 4.74
CA HIS A 73 14.76 0.56 3.51
C HIS A 73 13.79 -0.62 3.59
N ASP A 74 12.89 -0.64 4.59
CA ASP A 74 11.84 -1.64 4.67
C ASP A 74 10.90 -1.53 3.47
N GLY A 75 10.58 -2.68 2.87
CA GLY A 75 9.65 -2.77 1.75
C GLY A 75 10.23 -2.47 0.38
N VAL A 76 11.47 -1.94 0.29
CA VAL A 76 12.09 -1.58 -0.99
C VAL A 76 12.23 -2.78 -1.91
N GLU A 77 12.71 -3.90 -1.39
CA GLU A 77 12.90 -5.12 -2.18
C GLU A 77 11.57 -5.66 -2.70
N GLN A 78 10.57 -5.73 -1.85
CA GLN A 78 9.25 -6.23 -2.24
C GLN A 78 8.58 -5.32 -3.26
N LEU A 79 8.68 -3.99 -3.07
CA LEU A 79 8.18 -3.04 -4.03
C LEU A 79 8.85 -3.20 -5.39
N THR A 80 10.17 -3.38 -5.41
CA THR A 80 10.93 -3.59 -6.64
C THR A 80 10.42 -4.83 -7.36
N ARG A 81 10.22 -5.94 -6.66
CA ARG A 81 9.68 -7.17 -7.25
C ARG A 81 8.29 -6.96 -7.82
N ASN A 82 7.44 -6.23 -7.12
CA ASN A 82 6.07 -5.97 -7.59
C ASN A 82 6.07 -5.13 -8.86
N ILE A 83 6.92 -4.11 -8.93
CA ILE A 83 7.06 -3.28 -10.13
C ILE A 83 7.57 -4.11 -11.31
N LEU A 84 8.59 -4.94 -11.09
CA LEU A 84 9.12 -5.82 -12.13
C LEU A 84 8.06 -6.79 -12.64
N SER A 85 7.23 -7.32 -11.75
CA SER A 85 6.12 -8.19 -12.12
C SER A 85 5.15 -7.48 -13.07
N TRP A 86 4.84 -6.22 -12.81
CA TRP A 86 3.98 -5.44 -13.73
C TRP A 86 4.61 -5.25 -15.09
N VAL A 87 5.91 -4.96 -15.14
CA VAL A 87 6.63 -4.79 -16.40
C VAL A 87 6.68 -6.10 -17.18
N GLU A 88 6.94 -7.22 -16.52
CA GLU A 88 7.03 -8.53 -17.16
C GLU A 88 5.69 -9.04 -17.67
N SER A 89 4.58 -8.67 -17.03
CA SER A 89 3.24 -9.07 -17.45
C SER A 89 2.62 -8.17 -18.50
N ALA A 90 3.25 -7.06 -18.82
CA ALA A 90 2.79 -6.14 -19.86
C ALA A 90 3.13 -6.64 -21.32
#